data_72740ade88deab9231db0ae9e92334e1
#
_entry.id   72740ade88deab9231db0ae9e92334e1
#
_cell.length_a   1.000
_cell.length_b   1.000
_cell.length_c   1.000
_cell.angle_alpha   90.00
_cell.angle_beta   90.00
_cell.angle_gamma   90.00
#
_symmetry.space_group_name_H-M   'P 1'
#
loop_
_entity.id
_entity.type
_entity.pdbx_description
1 polymer ?
#
loop_
_entity_poly.entity_id
_entity_poly.type
_entity_poly.pdbx_seq_one_letter_code
_entity_poly.pdbx_strand_id
1 'polypeptide(L)'
;MKKFFIIILGVVACCNTCLAQSTFKYKSERNPWDTYIGAKGGAMYCKLTNIKNSPKITGFGGLFAESFLTKHFSVQPEFMFAHQGANSVKPFKKDAPTEKFNYQFNFIYIDFLLKQYIGNHFSIYSGFHTGKAISMKCNGKTIKSELNTNDFAIPVGASVTWKNLSLDARYNIPIKKIAETTKAKELLGPAKNNSIMVSLGYQFKIF
;
A
#
# COMPACT_ATOMS: atom_id res chain seq x y z
N MET A 1 -13.98 -14.47 -2.87
CA MET A 1 -12.54 -14.62 -2.57
C MET A 1 -11.82 -15.58 -3.52
N LYS A 2 -12.30 -16.82 -3.75
CA LYS A 2 -11.66 -17.79 -4.69
C LYS A 2 -11.47 -17.24 -6.12
N LYS A 3 -12.44 -16.52 -6.69
CA LYS A 3 -12.35 -15.95 -8.05
C LYS A 3 -11.27 -14.86 -8.18
N PHE A 4 -11.00 -14.09 -7.12
CA PHE A 4 -9.98 -13.04 -7.11
C PHE A 4 -8.56 -13.62 -7.05
N PHE A 5 -8.39 -14.71 -6.30
CA PHE A 5 -7.10 -15.43 -6.21
C PHE A 5 -6.72 -16.08 -7.55
N ILE A 6 -7.71 -16.60 -8.28
CA ILE A 6 -7.52 -17.20 -9.61
C ILE A 6 -7.11 -16.12 -10.63
N ILE A 7 -7.68 -14.92 -10.56
CA ILE A 7 -7.32 -13.80 -11.45
C ILE A 7 -5.89 -13.33 -11.20
N ILE A 8 -5.46 -13.22 -9.95
CA ILE A 8 -4.08 -12.83 -9.60
C ILE A 8 -3.10 -13.91 -10.05
N LEU A 9 -3.41 -15.19 -9.82
CA LEU A 9 -2.58 -16.30 -10.28
C LEU A 9 -2.52 -16.37 -11.82
N GLY A 10 -3.64 -16.08 -12.49
CA GLY A 10 -3.74 -16.02 -13.95
C GLY A 10 -2.92 -14.89 -14.55
N VAL A 11 -2.93 -13.69 -13.95
CA VAL A 11 -2.12 -12.55 -14.39
C VAL A 11 -0.63 -12.83 -14.23
N VAL A 12 -0.23 -13.44 -13.11
CA VAL A 12 1.18 -13.84 -12.88
C VAL A 12 1.60 -14.93 -13.86
N ALA A 13 0.74 -15.91 -14.16
CA ALA A 13 1.03 -16.96 -15.13
C ALA A 13 1.09 -16.41 -16.57
N CYS A 14 0.16 -15.54 -16.98
CA CYS A 14 0.18 -14.89 -18.29
C CYS A 14 1.41 -13.99 -18.51
N CYS A 15 1.87 -13.28 -17.49
CA CYS A 15 3.10 -12.49 -17.57
C CYS A 15 4.33 -13.37 -17.82
N ASN A 16 4.39 -14.56 -17.22
CA ASN A 16 5.52 -15.49 -17.45
C ASN A 16 5.52 -16.11 -18.86
N THR A 17 4.36 -16.41 -19.43
CA THR A 17 4.26 -16.96 -20.80
C THR A 17 4.53 -15.92 -21.87
N CYS A 18 4.10 -14.67 -21.70
CA CYS A 18 4.43 -13.57 -22.61
C CYS A 18 5.93 -13.23 -22.63
N LEU A 19 6.60 -13.29 -21.46
CA LEU A 19 8.05 -13.02 -21.37
C LEU A 19 8.90 -14.17 -21.95
N ALA A 20 8.40 -15.41 -21.96
CA ALA A 20 9.09 -16.55 -22.55
C ALA A 20 9.13 -16.51 -24.08
N GLN A 21 8.24 -15.76 -24.72
CA GLN A 21 8.18 -15.65 -26.19
C GLN A 21 8.87 -14.37 -26.74
N SER A 22 9.31 -13.45 -25.88
CA SER A 22 10.04 -12.27 -26.35
C SER A 22 11.46 -12.64 -26.73
N THR A 23 11.81 -12.49 -27.98
CA THR A 23 13.16 -12.64 -28.55
C THR A 23 14.16 -11.57 -28.05
N PHE A 24 13.79 -10.74 -27.09
CA PHE A 24 14.68 -9.81 -26.44
C PHE A 24 15.56 -10.55 -25.45
N LYS A 25 16.77 -10.90 -25.86
CA LYS A 25 17.86 -11.38 -24.96
C LYS A 25 18.29 -10.22 -24.05
N TYR A 26 17.49 -9.98 -23.01
CA TYR A 26 17.82 -8.97 -22.02
C TYR A 26 18.73 -9.61 -20.94
N LYS A 27 19.97 -9.12 -20.81
CA LYS A 27 20.91 -9.59 -19.79
C LYS A 27 20.63 -8.81 -18.51
N SER A 28 19.98 -9.47 -17.54
CA SER A 28 19.81 -8.89 -16.19
C SER A 28 21.18 -8.77 -15.51
N GLU A 29 21.44 -7.62 -14.90
CA GLU A 29 22.65 -7.38 -14.07
C GLU A 29 22.50 -7.95 -12.65
N ARG A 30 21.30 -8.45 -12.29
CA ARG A 30 21.02 -9.00 -10.97
C ARG A 30 21.23 -10.50 -10.94
N ASN A 31 21.74 -10.96 -9.81
CA ASN A 31 21.92 -12.40 -9.56
C ASN A 31 20.90 -12.87 -8.53
N PRO A 32 20.51 -14.16 -8.55
CA PRO A 32 19.77 -14.76 -7.45
C PRO A 32 20.52 -14.53 -6.13
N TRP A 33 19.75 -14.25 -5.07
CA TRP A 33 20.22 -13.93 -3.72
C TRP A 33 20.85 -12.55 -3.54
N ASP A 34 21.03 -11.75 -4.59
CA ASP A 34 21.36 -10.34 -4.41
C ASP A 34 20.33 -9.72 -3.45
N THR A 35 20.84 -9.15 -2.36
CA THR A 35 20.01 -8.57 -1.31
C THR A 35 20.38 -7.10 -1.11
N TYR A 36 19.38 -6.28 -1.09
CA TYR A 36 19.45 -4.83 -0.90
C TYR A 36 18.71 -4.45 0.36
N ILE A 37 19.19 -3.45 1.08
CA ILE A 37 18.45 -2.76 2.14
C ILE A 37 18.36 -1.29 1.81
N GLY A 38 17.28 -0.66 2.25
CA GLY A 38 17.07 0.74 1.94
C GLY A 38 16.04 1.41 2.82
N ALA A 39 15.93 2.71 2.60
CA ALA A 39 14.87 3.54 3.17
C ALA A 39 14.10 4.20 2.05
N LYS A 40 12.81 4.41 2.27
CA LYS A 40 11.96 5.16 1.34
C LYS A 40 10.98 6.05 2.07
N GLY A 41 10.58 7.11 1.40
CA GLY A 41 9.57 8.03 1.92
C GLY A 41 8.88 8.78 0.80
N GLY A 42 7.72 9.32 1.09
CA GLY A 42 6.94 9.98 0.06
C GLY A 42 5.62 10.54 0.53
N ALA A 43 4.79 10.85 -0.46
CA ALA A 43 3.44 11.36 -0.27
C ALA A 43 2.40 10.26 -0.46
N MET A 44 1.35 10.34 0.33
CA MET A 44 0.20 9.45 0.29
C MET A 44 -1.08 10.27 0.12
N TYR A 45 -1.84 9.97 -0.91
CA TYR A 45 -3.18 10.49 -1.12
C TYR A 45 -4.19 9.52 -0.52
N CYS A 46 -4.88 9.94 0.54
CA CYS A 46 -5.84 9.13 1.27
C CYS A 46 -7.26 9.60 1.04
N LYS A 47 -8.19 8.66 0.87
CA LYS A 47 -9.62 8.92 0.75
C LYS A 47 -10.41 7.76 1.32
N LEU A 48 -11.49 8.06 2.05
CA LEU A 48 -12.46 7.04 2.46
C LEU A 48 -13.41 6.71 1.31
N THR A 49 -13.60 5.42 1.04
CA THR A 49 -14.57 4.95 0.05
C THR A 49 -15.99 4.89 0.64
N ASN A 50 -17.01 4.93 -0.23
CA ASN A 50 -18.42 4.75 0.13
C ASN A 50 -18.97 5.80 1.11
N ILE A 51 -18.31 6.94 1.26
CA ILE A 51 -18.76 8.07 2.08
C ILE A 51 -18.28 9.39 1.46
N LYS A 52 -19.08 10.46 1.63
CA LYS A 52 -18.71 11.81 1.15
C LYS A 52 -17.62 12.39 2.06
N ASN A 53 -16.44 12.59 1.53
CA ASN A 53 -15.30 13.19 2.23
C ASN A 53 -14.38 13.91 1.24
N SER A 54 -13.52 14.78 1.75
CA SER A 54 -12.42 15.36 1.00
C SER A 54 -11.16 14.52 1.21
N PRO A 55 -10.39 14.26 0.16
CA PRO A 55 -9.13 13.54 0.28
C PRO A 55 -8.12 14.32 1.14
N LYS A 56 -7.13 13.60 1.64
CA LYS A 56 -6.03 14.18 2.41
C LYS A 56 -4.71 13.70 1.84
N ILE A 57 -3.80 14.63 1.58
CA ILE A 57 -2.42 14.32 1.24
C ILE A 57 -1.62 14.29 2.54
N THR A 58 -0.85 13.24 2.74
CA THR A 58 -0.06 12.99 3.95
C THR A 58 1.29 12.41 3.58
N GLY A 59 2.17 12.24 4.57
CA GLY A 59 3.49 11.65 4.38
C GLY A 59 3.57 10.23 4.95
N PHE A 60 4.51 9.48 4.42
CA PHE A 60 4.93 8.20 4.95
C PHE A 60 6.43 7.99 4.75
N GLY A 61 7.01 7.07 5.50
CA GLY A 61 8.41 6.69 5.35
C GLY A 61 8.73 5.42 6.12
N GLY A 62 9.82 4.77 5.76
CA GLY A 62 10.25 3.55 6.42
C GLY A 62 11.43 2.87 5.76
N LEU A 63 11.64 1.63 6.15
CA LEU A 63 12.75 0.79 5.72
C LEU A 63 12.22 -0.39 4.90
N PHE A 64 13.05 -0.89 4.01
CA PHE A 64 12.76 -2.10 3.25
C PHE A 64 14.01 -2.93 3.04
N ALA A 65 13.80 -4.20 2.82
CA ALA A 65 14.80 -5.10 2.25
C ALA A 65 14.25 -5.70 0.97
N GLU A 66 15.09 -5.93 -0.02
CA GLU A 66 14.70 -6.59 -1.26
C GLU A 66 15.69 -7.70 -1.57
N SER A 67 15.20 -8.94 -1.68
CA SER A 67 16.02 -10.10 -2.02
C SER A 67 15.55 -10.73 -3.32
N PHE A 68 16.49 -10.95 -4.26
CA PHE A 68 16.23 -11.54 -5.55
C PHE A 68 16.19 -13.06 -5.46
N LEU A 69 15.05 -13.66 -5.74
CA LEU A 69 14.90 -15.13 -5.85
C LEU A 69 15.39 -15.63 -7.21
N THR A 70 15.19 -14.81 -8.23
CA THR A 70 15.69 -15.05 -9.60
C THR A 70 16.17 -13.72 -10.18
N LYS A 71 16.75 -13.73 -11.37
CA LYS A 71 17.17 -12.51 -12.08
C LYS A 71 16.03 -11.49 -12.33
N HIS A 72 14.78 -11.94 -12.26
CA HIS A 72 13.62 -11.10 -12.61
C HIS A 72 12.57 -11.07 -11.51
N PHE A 73 12.72 -11.83 -10.44
CA PHE A 73 11.73 -11.93 -9.39
C PHE A 73 12.37 -11.70 -8.02
N SER A 74 11.79 -10.79 -7.24
CA SER A 74 12.24 -10.49 -5.89
C SER A 74 11.09 -10.45 -4.87
N VAL A 75 11.45 -10.60 -3.61
CA VAL A 75 10.58 -10.36 -2.46
C VAL A 75 11.06 -9.12 -1.71
N GLN A 76 10.13 -8.28 -1.30
CA GLN A 76 10.45 -7.04 -0.61
C GLN A 76 9.58 -6.87 0.63
N PRO A 77 10.04 -7.31 1.82
CA PRO A 77 9.47 -6.89 3.09
C PRO A 77 9.75 -5.41 3.35
N GLU A 78 8.74 -4.72 3.92
CA GLU A 78 8.82 -3.31 4.28
C GLU A 78 8.28 -3.07 5.68
N PHE A 79 8.87 -2.12 6.39
CA PHE A 79 8.39 -1.59 7.65
C PHE A 79 8.20 -0.08 7.50
N MET A 80 6.94 0.36 7.53
CA MET A 80 6.57 1.72 7.17
C MET A 80 5.79 2.39 8.28
N PHE A 81 6.03 3.68 8.48
CA PHE A 81 5.22 4.58 9.28
C PHE A 81 4.45 5.51 8.36
N ALA A 82 3.14 5.63 8.54
CA ALA A 82 2.30 6.47 7.70
C ALA A 82 1.30 7.28 8.53
N HIS A 83 1.15 8.54 8.13
CA HIS A 83 0.07 9.39 8.60
C HIS A 83 -1.05 9.37 7.57
N GLN A 84 -2.25 8.96 7.97
CA GLN A 84 -3.41 8.87 7.10
C GLN A 84 -4.59 9.69 7.61
N GLY A 85 -5.65 9.79 6.82
CA GLY A 85 -6.87 10.43 7.26
C GLY A 85 -7.79 10.86 6.14
N ALA A 86 -8.87 11.53 6.54
CA ALA A 86 -9.81 12.15 5.64
C ALA A 86 -10.36 13.43 6.27
N ASN A 87 -10.57 14.44 5.43
CA ASN A 87 -11.12 15.72 5.85
C ASN A 87 -12.61 15.82 5.47
N SER A 88 -13.34 16.65 6.22
CA SER A 88 -14.73 16.99 5.90
C SER A 88 -15.62 15.76 5.67
N VAL A 89 -15.44 14.72 6.46
CA VAL A 89 -16.24 13.50 6.39
C VAL A 89 -17.66 13.82 6.84
N LYS A 90 -18.65 13.58 5.97
CA LYS A 90 -20.06 13.70 6.33
C LYS A 90 -20.56 12.37 6.88
N PRO A 91 -21.40 12.38 7.94
CA PRO A 91 -21.98 11.15 8.48
C PRO A 91 -22.73 10.35 7.41
N PHE A 92 -22.68 9.04 7.51
CA PHE A 92 -23.32 8.12 6.57
C PHE A 92 -24.85 8.09 6.78
N LYS A 93 -25.31 8.15 8.03
CA LYS A 93 -26.74 8.15 8.38
C LYS A 93 -27.35 9.54 8.19
N LYS A 94 -28.50 9.63 7.54
CA LYS A 94 -29.17 10.89 7.21
C LYS A 94 -29.58 11.72 8.44
N ASP A 95 -29.89 11.07 9.55
CA ASP A 95 -30.35 11.70 10.81
C ASP A 95 -29.19 12.04 11.76
N ALA A 96 -27.94 11.85 11.32
CA ALA A 96 -26.76 12.18 12.11
C ALA A 96 -26.46 13.70 12.03
N PRO A 97 -25.72 14.25 13.01
CA PRO A 97 -25.34 15.67 13.02
C PRO A 97 -24.75 16.12 11.68
N THR A 98 -25.15 17.28 11.20
CA THR A 98 -24.69 17.86 9.91
C THR A 98 -23.21 18.27 9.93
N GLU A 99 -22.54 18.12 11.07
CA GLU A 99 -21.15 18.48 11.27
C GLU A 99 -20.21 17.64 10.42
N LYS A 100 -19.13 18.28 9.95
CA LYS A 100 -18.04 17.64 9.22
C LYS A 100 -16.95 17.19 10.18
N PHE A 101 -16.48 15.97 10.03
CA PHE A 101 -15.45 15.40 10.88
C PHE A 101 -14.13 15.27 10.14
N ASN A 102 -13.04 15.56 10.85
CA ASN A 102 -11.68 15.38 10.35
C ASN A 102 -11.03 14.20 11.08
N TYR A 103 -10.67 13.19 10.32
CA TYR A 103 -10.03 11.98 10.85
C TYR A 103 -8.53 12.02 10.60
N GLN A 104 -7.76 11.62 11.62
CA GLN A 104 -6.31 11.49 11.56
C GLN A 104 -5.92 10.14 12.16
N PHE A 105 -5.14 9.39 11.42
CA PHE A 105 -4.68 8.05 11.80
C PHE A 105 -3.17 7.95 11.62
N ASN A 106 -2.48 7.44 12.62
CA ASN A 106 -1.07 7.06 12.53
C ASN A 106 -0.99 5.54 12.54
N PHE A 107 -0.37 4.99 11.51
CA PHE A 107 -0.21 3.56 11.34
C PHE A 107 1.26 3.17 11.29
N ILE A 108 1.55 1.97 11.83
CA ILE A 108 2.71 1.19 11.46
C ILE A 108 2.23 0.12 10.50
N TYR A 109 2.93 -0.04 9.36
CA TYR A 109 2.66 -1.03 8.33
C TYR A 109 3.81 -2.01 8.20
N ILE A 110 3.44 -3.25 7.95
CA ILE A 110 4.34 -4.31 7.50
C ILE A 110 3.79 -4.78 6.16
N ASP A 111 4.59 -4.65 5.12
CA ASP A 111 4.23 -5.03 3.76
C ASP A 111 5.12 -6.16 3.29
N PHE A 112 4.55 -7.06 2.51
CA PHE A 112 5.26 -8.10 1.76
C PHE A 112 4.92 -7.96 0.29
N LEU A 113 5.90 -7.54 -0.50
CA LEU A 113 5.74 -7.35 -1.93
C LEU A 113 6.45 -8.45 -2.70
N LEU A 114 5.79 -8.90 -3.74
CA LEU A 114 6.35 -9.77 -4.77
C LEU A 114 6.53 -8.92 -6.01
N LYS A 115 7.78 -8.72 -6.44
CA LYS A 115 8.14 -7.85 -7.57
C LYS A 115 8.59 -8.68 -8.75
N GLN A 116 8.06 -8.37 -9.91
CA GLN A 116 8.48 -8.89 -11.20
C GLN A 116 9.19 -7.78 -11.96
N TYR A 117 10.45 -7.96 -12.28
CA TYR A 117 11.25 -7.01 -13.05
C TYR A 117 11.10 -7.25 -14.56
N ILE A 118 10.85 -6.17 -15.26
CA ILE A 118 10.81 -6.08 -16.72
C ILE A 118 12.03 -5.24 -17.12
N GLY A 119 13.07 -5.93 -17.53
CA GLY A 119 14.34 -5.28 -17.72
C GLY A 119 15.13 -4.99 -16.44
N ASN A 120 16.16 -4.11 -16.51
CA ASN A 120 17.02 -3.80 -15.37
C ASN A 120 16.40 -2.74 -14.43
N HIS A 121 15.44 -1.98 -14.88
CA HIS A 121 15.02 -0.79 -14.16
C HIS A 121 13.56 -0.82 -13.72
N PHE A 122 12.68 -1.36 -14.54
CA PHE A 122 11.24 -1.34 -14.29
C PHE A 122 10.77 -2.61 -13.59
N SER A 123 9.88 -2.46 -12.62
CA SER A 123 9.19 -3.58 -11.99
C SER A 123 7.72 -3.27 -11.73
N ILE A 124 6.92 -4.32 -11.76
CA ILE A 124 5.54 -4.33 -11.28
C ILE A 124 5.46 -5.24 -10.06
N TYR A 125 4.53 -4.97 -9.19
CA TYR A 125 4.41 -5.77 -7.97
C TYR A 125 2.99 -5.80 -7.42
N SER A 126 2.77 -6.82 -6.62
CA SER A 126 1.63 -6.93 -5.72
C SER A 126 2.06 -7.64 -4.43
N GLY A 127 1.16 -7.75 -3.45
CA GLY A 127 1.51 -8.42 -2.20
C GLY A 127 0.46 -8.26 -1.11
N PHE A 128 0.94 -8.21 0.12
CA PHE A 128 0.13 -7.99 1.31
C PHE A 128 0.55 -6.71 2.01
N HIS A 129 -0.43 -5.92 2.40
CA HIS A 129 -0.29 -4.71 3.20
C HIS A 129 -1.08 -4.89 4.47
N THR A 130 -0.41 -4.88 5.60
CA THR A 130 -1.04 -4.97 6.91
C THR A 130 -0.51 -3.89 7.84
N GLY A 131 -1.40 -3.28 8.60
CA GLY A 131 -1.03 -2.20 9.50
C GLY A 131 -1.83 -2.21 10.79
N LYS A 132 -1.24 -1.58 11.79
CA LYS A 132 -1.88 -1.35 13.08
C LYS A 132 -1.86 0.15 13.42
N ALA A 133 -3.02 0.68 13.74
CA ALA A 133 -3.12 2.06 14.18
C ALA A 133 -2.49 2.26 15.56
N ILE A 134 -1.56 3.19 15.64
CA ILE A 134 -0.95 3.64 16.89
C ILE A 134 -1.85 4.71 17.53
N SER A 135 -2.37 5.62 16.70
CA SER A 135 -3.22 6.72 17.13
C SER A 135 -4.35 6.95 16.13
N MET A 136 -5.55 7.15 16.65
CA MET A 136 -6.73 7.50 15.86
C MET A 136 -7.45 8.65 16.52
N LYS A 137 -7.61 9.76 15.80
CA LYS A 137 -8.25 10.98 16.32
C LYS A 137 -9.35 11.46 15.37
N CYS A 138 -10.43 11.99 15.95
CA CYS A 138 -11.49 12.70 15.26
C CYS A 138 -11.64 14.08 15.87
N ASN A 139 -11.48 15.15 15.08
CA ASN A 139 -11.48 16.54 15.55
C ASN A 139 -10.58 16.75 16.78
N GLY A 140 -9.40 16.09 16.82
CA GLY A 140 -8.45 16.16 17.92
C GLY A 140 -8.72 15.23 19.12
N LYS A 141 -9.92 14.63 19.23
CA LYS A 141 -10.26 13.68 20.29
C LYS A 141 -9.89 12.25 19.90
N THR A 142 -9.36 11.47 20.83
CA THR A 142 -8.96 10.08 20.60
C THR A 142 -10.20 9.17 20.47
N ILE A 143 -10.26 8.38 19.40
CA ILE A 143 -11.39 7.50 19.06
C ILE A 143 -10.93 6.05 18.76
N LYS A 144 -9.76 5.67 19.25
CA LYS A 144 -9.13 4.37 18.92
C LYS A 144 -9.99 3.16 19.29
N SER A 145 -10.81 3.26 20.33
CA SER A 145 -11.71 2.19 20.78
C SER A 145 -12.95 2.00 19.89
N GLU A 146 -13.26 2.94 19.03
CA GLU A 146 -14.48 2.91 18.22
C GLU A 146 -14.25 2.42 16.78
N LEU A 147 -12.98 2.43 16.34
CA LEU A 147 -12.59 2.08 14.98
C LEU A 147 -11.73 0.82 14.94
N ASN A 148 -11.74 0.17 13.80
CA ASN A 148 -10.84 -0.95 13.55
C ASN A 148 -9.39 -0.46 13.50
N THR A 149 -8.58 -0.96 14.43
CA THR A 149 -7.17 -0.60 14.54
C THR A 149 -6.28 -1.31 13.53
N ASN A 150 -6.79 -2.36 12.88
CA ASN A 150 -6.03 -3.12 11.89
C ASN A 150 -6.46 -2.73 10.47
N ASP A 151 -5.50 -2.41 9.64
CA ASP A 151 -5.68 -2.16 8.21
C ASP A 151 -5.15 -3.35 7.41
N PHE A 152 -5.89 -3.73 6.36
CA PHE A 152 -5.50 -4.80 5.45
C PHE A 152 -5.83 -4.39 4.03
N ALA A 153 -4.83 -4.45 3.16
CA ALA A 153 -4.98 -4.12 1.75
C ALA A 153 -4.15 -5.04 0.86
N ILE A 154 -4.45 -5.04 -0.42
CA ILE A 154 -3.61 -5.61 -1.47
C ILE A 154 -2.95 -4.44 -2.17
N PRO A 155 -1.62 -4.26 -2.01
CA PRO A 155 -0.88 -3.27 -2.78
C PRO A 155 -0.71 -3.76 -4.22
N VAL A 156 -0.90 -2.86 -5.16
CA VAL A 156 -0.56 -3.06 -6.57
C VAL A 156 0.21 -1.83 -7.02
N GLY A 157 1.35 -2.02 -7.65
CA GLY A 157 2.19 -0.89 -8.02
C GLY A 157 3.25 -1.21 -9.04
N ALA A 158 3.98 -0.15 -9.37
CA ALA A 158 5.12 -0.21 -10.26
C ALA A 158 6.27 0.63 -9.69
N SER A 159 7.49 0.23 -9.98
CA SER A 159 8.65 1.02 -9.60
C SER A 159 9.71 1.05 -10.70
N VAL A 160 10.48 2.14 -10.70
CA VAL A 160 11.67 2.30 -11.53
C VAL A 160 12.86 2.41 -10.59
N THR A 161 13.85 1.55 -10.77
CA THR A 161 15.09 1.57 -10.00
C THR A 161 16.25 1.91 -10.90
N TRP A 162 17.01 2.96 -10.55
CA TRP A 162 18.21 3.35 -11.26
C TRP A 162 19.37 3.45 -10.26
N LYS A 163 20.35 2.57 -10.41
CA LYS A 163 21.45 2.41 -9.44
C LYS A 163 20.87 2.17 -8.03
N ASN A 164 21.09 3.11 -7.12
CA ASN A 164 20.67 3.06 -5.74
C ASN A 164 19.32 3.77 -5.47
N LEU A 165 18.78 4.50 -6.47
CA LEU A 165 17.53 5.24 -6.33
C LEU A 165 16.36 4.44 -6.89
N SER A 166 15.23 4.50 -6.22
CA SER A 166 13.97 3.94 -6.69
C SER A 166 12.85 4.98 -6.61
N LEU A 167 12.05 5.05 -7.67
CA LEU A 167 10.77 5.76 -7.70
C LEU A 167 9.67 4.72 -7.72
N ASP A 168 8.72 4.84 -6.82
CA ASP A 168 7.66 3.86 -6.61
C ASP A 168 6.30 4.53 -6.65
N ALA A 169 5.32 3.91 -7.33
CA ALA A 169 3.92 4.32 -7.33
C ALA A 169 3.05 3.11 -6.99
N ARG A 170 2.18 3.26 -5.99
CA ARG A 170 1.39 2.18 -5.40
C ARG A 170 -0.05 2.59 -5.16
N TYR A 171 -0.96 1.68 -5.43
CA TYR A 171 -2.35 1.73 -5.03
C TYR A 171 -2.66 0.61 -4.05
N ASN A 172 -3.17 0.96 -2.87
CA ASN A 172 -3.56 -0.01 -1.85
C ASN A 172 -5.07 -0.28 -1.97
N ILE A 173 -5.43 -1.48 -2.39
CA ILE A 173 -6.83 -1.93 -2.52
C ILE A 173 -7.31 -2.38 -1.14
N PRO A 174 -8.18 -1.63 -0.45
CA PRO A 174 -8.56 -1.94 0.92
C PRO A 174 -9.50 -3.15 0.98
N ILE A 175 -9.19 -4.10 1.86
CA ILE A 175 -10.01 -5.29 2.10
C ILE A 175 -10.97 -5.04 3.26
N LYS A 176 -10.49 -4.43 4.35
CA LYS A 176 -11.21 -4.29 5.61
C LYS A 176 -11.97 -2.97 5.72
N LYS A 177 -13.11 -2.98 6.41
CA LYS A 177 -13.87 -1.76 6.75
C LYS A 177 -13.25 -1.10 7.98
N ILE A 178 -13.33 0.23 8.07
CA ILE A 178 -12.78 1.00 9.18
C ILE A 178 -13.68 0.96 10.41
N ALA A 179 -15.01 0.98 10.20
CA ALA A 179 -15.97 1.02 11.29
C ALA A 179 -16.18 -0.35 11.94
N GLU A 180 -15.98 -0.45 13.24
CA GLU A 180 -16.12 -1.68 14.02
C GLU A 180 -17.34 -1.63 14.96
N THR A 181 -17.50 -0.55 15.71
CA THR A 181 -18.62 -0.36 16.65
C THR A 181 -19.88 0.13 15.95
N THR A 182 -21.05 -0.03 16.62
CA THR A 182 -22.35 0.44 16.08
C THR A 182 -22.34 1.93 15.83
N LYS A 183 -21.80 2.75 16.73
CA LYS A 183 -21.67 4.20 16.56
C LYS A 183 -20.78 4.56 15.36
N ALA A 184 -19.63 3.89 15.22
CA ALA A 184 -18.74 4.10 14.07
C ALA A 184 -19.39 3.67 12.74
N LYS A 185 -20.19 2.61 12.74
CA LYS A 185 -20.97 2.18 11.56
C LYS A 185 -22.03 3.18 11.14
N GLU A 186 -22.69 3.86 12.09
CA GLU A 186 -23.63 4.93 11.81
C GLU A 186 -22.97 6.16 11.16
N LEU A 187 -21.74 6.47 11.60
CA LEU A 187 -20.97 7.63 11.10
C LEU A 187 -20.22 7.34 9.79
N LEU A 188 -19.58 6.21 9.70
CA LEU A 188 -18.69 5.86 8.59
C LEU A 188 -19.27 4.80 7.64
N GLY A 189 -20.29 4.07 8.04
CA GLY A 189 -20.93 3.04 7.22
C GLY A 189 -19.94 1.97 6.73
N PRO A 190 -20.00 1.58 5.44
CA PRO A 190 -19.12 0.59 4.84
C PRO A 190 -17.76 1.18 4.39
N ALA A 191 -17.35 2.33 4.92
CA ALA A 191 -16.14 3.02 4.49
C ALA A 191 -14.89 2.14 4.64
N LYS A 192 -14.02 2.22 3.64
CA LYS A 192 -12.71 1.59 3.63
C LYS A 192 -11.64 2.65 3.38
N ASN A 193 -10.43 2.39 3.84
CA ASN A 193 -9.30 3.29 3.68
C ASN A 193 -8.60 3.03 2.34
N ASN A 194 -8.73 3.93 1.41
CA ASN A 194 -8.12 3.85 0.10
C ASN A 194 -6.92 4.80 0.03
N SER A 195 -5.79 4.34 -0.50
CA SER A 195 -4.61 5.18 -0.62
C SER A 195 -3.83 4.95 -1.90
N ILE A 196 -3.32 6.06 -2.45
CA ILE A 196 -2.31 6.08 -3.50
C ILE A 196 -1.03 6.60 -2.86
N MET A 197 0.09 5.92 -3.08
CA MET A 197 1.39 6.28 -2.52
C MET A 197 2.38 6.50 -3.66
N VAL A 198 3.17 7.58 -3.54
CA VAL A 198 4.31 7.83 -4.40
C VAL A 198 5.52 8.07 -3.51
N SER A 199 6.60 7.35 -3.74
CA SER A 199 7.81 7.44 -2.91
C SER A 199 9.10 7.44 -3.71
N LEU A 200 10.10 8.05 -3.11
CA LEU A 200 11.49 7.92 -3.47
C LEU A 200 12.18 7.04 -2.43
N GLY A 201 12.99 6.10 -2.88
CA GLY A 201 13.80 5.24 -2.06
C GLY A 201 15.27 5.30 -2.42
N TYR A 202 16.11 5.01 -1.43
CA TYR A 202 17.53 4.79 -1.61
C TYR A 202 17.89 3.43 -1.03
N GLN A 203 18.62 2.63 -1.80
CA GLN A 203 19.00 1.27 -1.43
C GLN A 203 20.46 1.01 -1.73
N PHE A 204 21.05 0.09 -0.98
CA PHE A 204 22.42 -0.38 -1.20
C PHE A 204 22.47 -1.91 -1.07
N LYS A 205 23.32 -2.51 -1.89
CA LYS A 205 23.54 -3.95 -1.91
C LYS A 205 24.34 -4.35 -0.67
N ILE A 206 23.90 -5.43 0.00
CA ILE A 206 24.58 -5.98 1.16
C ILE A 206 25.17 -7.37 0.90
N PHE A 207 24.55 -8.14 -0.02
CA PHE A 207 25.04 -9.43 -0.50
C PHE A 207 24.87 -9.54 -2.00
#